data_0b49394907f2cbf6cabff76a663221b0
#
_entry.id   0b49394907f2cbf6cabff76a663221b0
#
_cell.length_a   1.000
_cell.length_b   1.000
_cell.length_c   1.000
_cell.angle_alpha   90.00
_cell.angle_beta   90.00
_cell.angle_gamma   90.00
#
_symmetry.space_group_name_H-M   'P 1'
#
loop_
_entity.id
_entity.type
_entity.pdbx_description
1 polymer ?
#
loop_
_entity_poly.entity_id
_entity_poly.type
_entity_poly.pdbx_seq_one_letter_code
_entity_poly.pdbx_strand_id
1 'polypeptide(L)'
;MNRTVLFFILPVILLLIDWYVFQAIKTVSQSATENAQRIIAFAFWGFTAVSLLLYIIMQLMPPDSISRNMRTFMWAVIAIPYFSKIFAVLIILIDDIGRFFRWIVSLFYKPEVREAVEDSTRQTIPTTDTISRSDFLMKTALVVGAIPLAGFTWGIISGAHDYRIRRIKLPMKNLPSGFHGMTIAQISDIHSGSFFNKTAVRGGVEMLLGQKPDLVFFTGDLVNSHADEVNSYIDVFDKLKAPLGVYSTLGNHDYGKYVQWPSAQAERQNVLNVVAAHKQMGWNIMMDEHKILEQSGDKIALIGVQNLGFGPAALRAGNLAKAYKGTEEYPVKLLLSHDPTHWDAEVRPKYGDIDVQFSGHTHGAQFGVDLGNVKWSPAQYFYKQWAGLYEQGSQRLYVNRGYGYIGYPGRVGILPEITIFELIKA
;
A
#
# COMPACT_ATOMS: atom_id res chain seq x y z
N MET A 1 -0.80 -18.14 -17.14
CA MET A 1 0.28 -19.14 -17.02
C MET A 1 -0.22 -20.30 -16.18
N ASN A 2 -0.07 -21.57 -16.62
CA ASN A 2 -0.61 -22.74 -15.93
C ASN A 2 0.03 -22.86 -14.52
N ARG A 3 -0.76 -23.09 -13.46
CA ARG A 3 -0.27 -23.23 -12.06
C ARG A 3 0.86 -24.25 -11.94
N THR A 4 0.79 -25.34 -12.70
CA THR A 4 1.83 -26.37 -12.74
C THR A 4 3.17 -25.84 -13.25
N VAL A 5 3.16 -25.01 -14.29
CA VAL A 5 4.37 -24.41 -14.86
C VAL A 5 5.00 -23.44 -13.84
N LEU A 6 4.20 -22.63 -13.17
CA LEU A 6 4.67 -21.70 -12.14
C LEU A 6 5.29 -22.43 -10.95
N PHE A 7 4.71 -23.58 -10.58
CA PHE A 7 5.19 -24.40 -9.47
C PHE A 7 6.66 -24.86 -9.66
N PHE A 8 7.06 -25.19 -10.88
CA PHE A 8 8.43 -25.64 -11.16
C PHE A 8 9.38 -24.49 -11.55
N ILE A 9 8.89 -23.49 -12.26
CA ILE A 9 9.75 -22.39 -12.75
C ILE A 9 10.19 -21.44 -11.63
N LEU A 10 9.29 -21.08 -10.72
CA LEU A 10 9.62 -20.10 -9.68
C LEU A 10 10.77 -20.55 -8.77
N PRO A 11 10.80 -21.78 -8.23
CA PRO A 11 11.95 -22.26 -7.45
C PRO A 11 13.29 -22.18 -8.21
N VAL A 12 13.28 -22.49 -9.50
CA VAL A 12 14.49 -22.39 -10.34
C VAL A 12 14.95 -20.95 -10.46
N ILE A 13 14.03 -20.02 -10.70
CA ILE A 13 14.37 -18.58 -10.76
C ILE A 13 14.94 -18.09 -9.41
N LEU A 14 14.32 -18.47 -8.29
CA LEU A 14 14.80 -18.10 -6.96
C LEU A 14 16.21 -18.64 -6.70
N LEU A 15 16.46 -19.89 -7.05
CA LEU A 15 17.81 -20.49 -6.95
C LEU A 15 18.84 -19.80 -7.82
N LEU A 16 18.48 -19.40 -9.05
CA LEU A 16 19.38 -18.67 -9.95
C LEU A 16 19.73 -17.30 -9.40
N ILE A 17 18.74 -16.58 -8.86
CA ILE A 17 18.95 -15.29 -8.18
C ILE A 17 19.89 -15.48 -6.98
N ASP A 18 19.65 -16.49 -6.16
CA ASP A 18 20.49 -16.78 -4.99
C ASP A 18 21.90 -17.14 -5.37
N TRP A 19 22.07 -18.03 -6.35
CA TRP A 19 23.39 -18.40 -6.84
C TRP A 19 24.16 -17.17 -7.33
N TYR A 20 23.49 -16.27 -8.07
CA TYR A 20 24.11 -15.09 -8.63
C TYR A 20 24.49 -14.06 -7.56
N VAL A 21 23.59 -13.76 -6.63
CA VAL A 21 23.86 -12.84 -5.51
C VAL A 21 24.92 -13.41 -4.56
N PHE A 22 24.96 -14.74 -4.37
CA PHE A 22 25.96 -15.40 -3.53
C PHE A 22 27.40 -15.19 -4.04
N GLN A 23 27.62 -15.01 -5.34
CA GLN A 23 28.95 -14.69 -5.87
C GLN A 23 29.44 -13.33 -5.31
N ALA A 24 28.57 -12.32 -5.24
CA ALA A 24 28.92 -11.04 -4.65
C ALA A 24 29.23 -11.17 -3.14
N ILE A 25 28.41 -11.93 -2.40
CA ILE A 25 28.64 -12.20 -0.98
C ILE A 25 29.98 -12.90 -0.78
N LYS A 26 30.27 -13.92 -1.57
CA LYS A 26 31.55 -14.65 -1.52
C LYS A 26 32.73 -13.72 -1.76
N THR A 27 32.67 -12.84 -2.76
CA THR A 27 33.73 -11.88 -3.07
C THR A 27 33.93 -10.91 -1.92
N VAL A 28 32.88 -10.31 -1.38
CA VAL A 28 32.97 -9.33 -0.29
C VAL A 28 33.42 -9.95 1.02
N SER A 29 33.13 -11.24 1.25
CA SER A 29 33.52 -11.95 2.47
C SER A 29 34.92 -12.57 2.42
N GLN A 30 35.65 -12.45 1.31
CA GLN A 30 36.99 -13.08 1.15
C GLN A 30 38.01 -12.65 2.23
N SER A 31 37.92 -11.42 2.73
CA SER A 31 38.79 -10.91 3.79
C SER A 31 38.39 -11.38 5.20
N ALA A 32 37.24 -12.03 5.36
CA ALA A 32 36.77 -12.55 6.64
C ALA A 32 37.44 -13.89 6.96
N THR A 33 37.41 -14.28 8.24
CA THR A 33 37.92 -15.60 8.68
C THR A 33 37.13 -16.74 8.02
N GLU A 34 37.74 -17.90 7.84
CA GLU A 34 37.06 -19.08 7.26
C GLU A 34 35.75 -19.43 8.01
N ASN A 35 35.78 -19.35 9.33
CA ASN A 35 34.57 -19.61 10.11
C ASN A 35 33.46 -18.58 9.81
N ALA A 36 33.78 -17.29 9.67
CA ALA A 36 32.82 -16.27 9.28
C ALA A 36 32.27 -16.52 7.87
N GLN A 37 33.11 -16.86 6.92
CA GLN A 37 32.69 -17.23 5.54
C GLN A 37 31.72 -18.42 5.53
N ARG A 38 32.02 -19.47 6.33
CA ARG A 38 31.13 -20.63 6.50
C ARG A 38 29.78 -20.23 7.10
N ILE A 39 29.79 -19.44 8.18
CA ILE A 39 28.55 -18.96 8.82
C ILE A 39 27.69 -18.15 7.82
N ILE A 40 28.30 -17.22 7.07
CA ILE A 40 27.62 -16.43 6.05
C ILE A 40 26.99 -17.33 4.97
N ALA A 41 27.75 -18.32 4.48
CA ALA A 41 27.26 -19.28 3.50
C ALA A 41 26.09 -20.11 4.05
N PHE A 42 26.21 -20.66 5.25
CA PHE A 42 25.14 -21.42 5.89
C PHE A 42 23.89 -20.58 6.14
N ALA A 43 24.04 -19.34 6.62
CA ALA A 43 22.90 -18.42 6.84
C ALA A 43 22.20 -18.10 5.50
N PHE A 44 22.95 -17.80 4.45
CA PHE A 44 22.40 -17.47 3.14
C PHE A 44 21.64 -18.65 2.51
N TRP A 45 22.29 -19.82 2.40
CA TRP A 45 21.67 -21.01 1.80
C TRP A 45 20.60 -21.62 2.69
N GLY A 46 20.74 -21.48 4.03
CA GLY A 46 19.69 -21.84 4.99
C GLY A 46 18.42 -21.02 4.77
N PHE A 47 18.56 -19.71 4.54
CA PHE A 47 17.41 -18.85 4.18
C PHE A 47 16.78 -19.29 2.84
N THR A 48 17.60 -19.63 1.83
CA THR A 48 17.10 -20.17 0.55
C THR A 48 16.29 -21.45 0.76
N ALA A 49 16.82 -22.38 1.55
CA ALA A 49 16.13 -23.65 1.84
C ALA A 49 14.79 -23.42 2.57
N VAL A 50 14.76 -22.50 3.57
CA VAL A 50 13.53 -22.13 4.28
C VAL A 50 12.53 -21.48 3.31
N SER A 51 12.97 -20.58 2.44
CA SER A 51 12.11 -19.92 1.45
C SER A 51 11.45 -20.91 0.49
N LEU A 52 12.22 -21.88 -0.01
CA LEU A 52 11.71 -22.93 -0.89
C LEU A 52 10.74 -23.87 -0.14
N LEU A 53 11.06 -24.23 1.10
CA LEU A 53 10.19 -25.04 1.94
C LEU A 53 8.85 -24.33 2.19
N LEU A 54 8.88 -23.06 2.58
CA LEU A 54 7.66 -22.26 2.76
C LEU A 54 6.85 -22.17 1.47
N TYR A 55 7.51 -21.97 0.34
CA TYR A 55 6.85 -21.96 -0.97
C TYR A 55 6.15 -23.30 -1.26
N ILE A 56 6.84 -24.43 -1.06
CA ILE A 56 6.29 -25.78 -1.28
C ILE A 56 5.11 -26.03 -0.35
N ILE A 57 5.23 -25.68 0.93
CA ILE A 57 4.13 -25.79 1.91
C ILE A 57 2.91 -25.03 1.42
N MET A 58 3.07 -23.76 1.01
CA MET A 58 1.96 -22.94 0.54
C MET A 58 1.29 -23.48 -0.74
N GLN A 59 2.02 -24.22 -1.58
CA GLN A 59 1.46 -24.83 -2.80
C GLN A 59 0.74 -26.15 -2.54
N LEU A 60 1.23 -26.96 -1.59
CA LEU A 60 0.70 -28.28 -1.31
C LEU A 60 -0.47 -28.28 -0.31
N MET A 61 -0.49 -27.31 0.62
CA MET A 61 -1.53 -27.23 1.62
C MET A 61 -2.82 -26.61 1.05
N PRO A 62 -4.00 -27.12 1.44
CA PRO A 62 -5.28 -26.51 1.09
C PRO A 62 -5.33 -25.03 1.51
N PRO A 63 -6.01 -24.18 0.73
CA PRO A 63 -6.09 -22.73 1.03
C PRO A 63 -6.57 -22.42 2.45
N ASP A 64 -7.48 -23.20 2.98
CA ASP A 64 -8.14 -22.97 4.28
C ASP A 64 -7.41 -23.58 5.48
N SER A 65 -6.34 -24.35 5.24
CA SER A 65 -5.55 -25.01 6.31
C SER A 65 -4.59 -24.06 7.02
N ILE A 66 -4.27 -22.91 6.42
CA ILE A 66 -3.40 -21.88 6.99
C ILE A 66 -4.18 -20.57 7.02
N SER A 67 -4.17 -19.87 8.17
CA SER A 67 -4.81 -18.56 8.26
C SER A 67 -4.28 -17.59 7.19
N ARG A 68 -5.13 -16.69 6.71
CA ARG A 68 -4.75 -15.71 5.66
C ARG A 68 -3.56 -14.86 6.09
N ASN A 69 -3.54 -14.39 7.34
CA ASN A 69 -2.44 -13.60 7.88
C ASN A 69 -1.12 -14.38 7.87
N MET A 70 -1.15 -15.65 8.28
CA MET A 70 0.04 -16.51 8.23
C MET A 70 0.53 -16.69 6.79
N ARG A 71 -0.38 -16.92 5.83
CA ARG A 71 -0.03 -17.05 4.41
C ARG A 71 0.58 -15.75 3.85
N THR A 72 0.00 -14.59 4.20
CA THR A 72 0.55 -13.28 3.82
C THR A 72 1.94 -13.09 4.40
N PHE A 73 2.15 -13.49 5.66
CA PHE A 73 3.46 -13.41 6.32
C PHE A 73 4.49 -14.34 5.66
N MET A 74 4.11 -15.58 5.34
CA MET A 74 4.98 -16.53 4.61
C MET A 74 5.37 -15.98 3.23
N TRP A 75 4.43 -15.37 2.50
CA TRP A 75 4.74 -14.68 1.25
C TRP A 75 5.66 -13.48 1.46
N ALA A 76 5.49 -12.68 2.49
CA ALA A 76 6.34 -11.54 2.79
C ALA A 76 7.80 -11.98 3.10
N VAL A 77 7.98 -13.08 3.86
CA VAL A 77 9.30 -13.67 4.16
C VAL A 77 10.03 -14.09 2.89
N ILE A 78 9.33 -14.54 1.85
CA ILE A 78 9.93 -14.87 0.56
C ILE A 78 10.08 -13.63 -0.31
N ALA A 79 8.99 -12.90 -0.54
CA ALA A 79 8.92 -11.84 -1.56
C ALA A 79 9.86 -10.67 -1.27
N ILE A 80 9.95 -10.22 -0.01
CA ILE A 80 10.77 -9.06 0.36
C ILE A 80 12.25 -9.28 0.09
N PRO A 81 12.88 -10.36 0.58
CA PRO A 81 14.30 -10.61 0.29
C PRO A 81 14.57 -10.83 -1.20
N TYR A 82 13.71 -11.56 -1.92
CA TYR A 82 13.94 -11.77 -3.35
C TYR A 82 13.72 -10.50 -4.18
N PHE A 83 12.72 -9.69 -3.83
CA PHE A 83 12.58 -8.36 -4.42
C PHE A 83 13.83 -7.51 -4.19
N SER A 84 14.38 -7.54 -2.98
CA SER A 84 15.61 -6.82 -2.63
C SER A 84 16.83 -7.35 -3.39
N LYS A 85 16.94 -8.66 -3.56
CA LYS A 85 18.01 -9.29 -4.35
C LYS A 85 17.97 -8.88 -5.83
N ILE A 86 16.82 -8.56 -6.41
CA ILE A 86 16.70 -8.05 -7.78
C ILE A 86 17.56 -6.80 -7.98
N PHE A 87 17.56 -5.88 -7.01
CA PHE A 87 18.38 -4.66 -7.08
C PHE A 87 19.88 -4.98 -7.04
N ALA A 88 20.27 -5.95 -6.22
CA ALA A 88 21.65 -6.43 -6.22
C ALA A 88 22.04 -7.06 -7.56
N VAL A 89 21.17 -7.91 -8.11
CA VAL A 89 21.36 -8.53 -9.44
C VAL A 89 21.57 -7.49 -10.53
N LEU A 90 20.74 -6.42 -10.54
CA LEU A 90 20.87 -5.36 -11.55
C LEU A 90 22.24 -4.66 -11.51
N ILE A 91 22.80 -4.42 -10.33
CA ILE A 91 24.13 -3.84 -10.18
C ILE A 91 25.22 -4.80 -10.63
N ILE A 92 25.14 -6.08 -10.24
CA ILE A 92 26.12 -7.11 -10.65
C ILE A 92 26.11 -7.28 -12.17
N LEU A 93 24.94 -7.27 -12.81
CA LEU A 93 24.80 -7.37 -14.26
C LEU A 93 25.52 -6.24 -15.01
N ILE A 94 25.65 -5.05 -14.45
CA ILE A 94 26.40 -3.95 -15.07
C ILE A 94 27.87 -4.37 -15.29
N ASP A 95 28.50 -5.01 -14.28
CA ASP A 95 29.88 -5.49 -14.40
C ASP A 95 30.00 -6.65 -15.40
N ASP A 96 29.06 -7.60 -15.34
CA ASP A 96 29.07 -8.75 -16.24
C ASP A 96 28.87 -8.36 -17.70
N ILE A 97 27.95 -7.43 -17.98
CA ILE A 97 27.76 -6.86 -19.31
C ILE A 97 29.05 -6.18 -19.78
N GLY A 98 29.66 -5.36 -18.89
CA GLY A 98 30.96 -4.72 -19.21
C GLY A 98 32.08 -5.74 -19.50
N ARG A 99 32.13 -6.85 -18.73
CA ARG A 99 33.08 -7.94 -18.97
C ARG A 99 32.79 -8.64 -20.28
N PHE A 100 31.55 -8.92 -20.60
CA PHE A 100 31.12 -9.54 -21.84
C PHE A 100 31.52 -8.71 -23.06
N PHE A 101 31.30 -7.41 -23.04
CA PHE A 101 31.74 -6.53 -24.15
C PHE A 101 33.26 -6.48 -24.29
N ARG A 102 33.99 -6.38 -23.18
CA ARG A 102 35.47 -6.44 -23.23
C ARG A 102 35.97 -7.79 -23.81
N TRP A 103 35.32 -8.89 -23.46
CA TRP A 103 35.60 -10.19 -24.01
C TRP A 103 35.35 -10.24 -25.53
N ILE A 104 34.22 -9.74 -26.00
CA ILE A 104 33.93 -9.63 -27.44
C ILE A 104 35.02 -8.82 -28.14
N VAL A 105 35.36 -7.62 -27.64
CA VAL A 105 36.41 -6.77 -28.21
C VAL A 105 37.74 -7.52 -28.25
N SER A 106 38.09 -8.30 -27.24
CA SER A 106 39.32 -9.08 -27.18
C SER A 106 39.40 -10.22 -28.24
N LEU A 107 38.25 -10.65 -28.77
CA LEU A 107 38.20 -11.63 -29.88
C LEU A 107 38.67 -10.99 -31.20
N PHE A 108 38.48 -9.68 -31.37
CA PHE A 108 38.83 -8.94 -32.59
C PHE A 108 40.11 -8.09 -32.45
N TYR A 109 40.48 -7.75 -31.23
CA TYR A 109 41.62 -6.89 -30.93
C TYR A 109 42.52 -7.62 -29.93
N LYS A 110 43.65 -8.20 -30.43
CA LYS A 110 44.77 -8.63 -29.57
C LYS A 110 45.64 -7.40 -29.32
N PRO A 111 45.71 -6.87 -28.09
CA PRO A 111 46.68 -5.80 -27.82
C PRO A 111 48.06 -6.34 -28.06
N GLU A 112 48.89 -5.61 -28.84
CA GLU A 112 50.33 -5.90 -28.92
C GLU A 112 50.89 -5.84 -27.49
N VAL A 113 51.44 -6.95 -27.03
CA VAL A 113 52.20 -6.98 -25.78
C VAL A 113 53.47 -6.14 -26.06
N ARG A 114 53.44 -4.86 -25.66
CA ARG A 114 54.68 -4.10 -25.52
C ARG A 114 55.47 -4.77 -24.41
N GLU A 115 56.58 -5.41 -24.78
CA GLU A 115 57.55 -5.88 -23.81
C GLU A 115 57.89 -4.72 -22.88
N ALA A 116 57.56 -4.89 -21.59
CA ALA A 116 57.94 -3.95 -20.57
C ALA A 116 59.46 -3.97 -20.48
N VAL A 117 60.12 -2.92 -21.03
CA VAL A 117 61.51 -2.65 -20.75
C VAL A 117 61.64 -2.54 -19.24
N GLU A 118 62.35 -3.45 -18.60
CA GLU A 118 62.71 -3.39 -17.19
C GLU A 118 63.51 -2.08 -16.92
N ASP A 119 62.77 -1.07 -16.51
CA ASP A 119 63.33 0.15 -15.93
C ASP A 119 63.54 -0.12 -14.42
N SER A 120 64.77 -0.53 -14.10
CA SER A 120 65.25 -0.89 -12.77
C SER A 120 65.33 0.31 -11.78
N THR A 121 64.71 1.45 -12.09
CA THR A 121 64.75 2.68 -11.25
C THR A 121 63.36 3.08 -10.71
N ARG A 122 62.31 2.26 -10.86
CA ARG A 122 61.05 2.61 -10.20
C ARG A 122 61.11 2.31 -8.71
N GLN A 123 61.33 3.33 -7.90
CA GLN A 123 60.99 3.32 -6.49
C GLN A 123 59.55 2.78 -6.33
N THR A 124 59.37 1.76 -5.50
CA THR A 124 58.08 1.25 -5.11
C THR A 124 57.32 2.36 -4.39
N ILE A 125 56.52 3.08 -5.17
CA ILE A 125 55.47 3.93 -4.57
C ILE A 125 54.55 2.96 -3.80
N PRO A 126 54.31 3.14 -2.50
CA PRO A 126 53.35 2.32 -1.79
C PRO A 126 52.04 2.34 -2.58
N THR A 127 51.61 1.19 -3.06
CA THR A 127 50.29 1.07 -3.68
C THR A 127 49.27 1.40 -2.60
N THR A 128 48.71 2.61 -2.65
CA THR A 128 47.50 2.89 -1.92
C THR A 128 46.51 1.76 -2.24
N ASP A 129 45.92 1.16 -1.19
CA ASP A 129 44.92 0.10 -1.32
C ASP A 129 43.76 0.60 -2.19
N THR A 130 43.90 0.48 -3.50
CA THR A 130 42.87 0.86 -4.48
C THR A 130 41.87 -0.30 -4.56
N ILE A 131 40.62 -0.04 -4.16
CA ILE A 131 39.51 -1.00 -4.30
C ILE A 131 39.34 -1.29 -5.80
N SER A 132 39.32 -2.56 -6.17
CA SER A 132 39.07 -2.96 -7.56
C SER A 132 37.64 -2.52 -7.98
N ARG A 133 37.44 -2.25 -9.28
CA ARG A 133 36.09 -1.92 -9.79
C ARG A 133 35.08 -3.01 -9.48
N SER A 134 35.48 -4.27 -9.58
CA SER A 134 34.63 -5.42 -9.25
C SER A 134 34.25 -5.43 -7.79
N ASP A 135 35.20 -5.24 -6.87
CA ASP A 135 34.91 -5.19 -5.43
C ASP A 135 33.99 -4.02 -5.07
N PHE A 136 34.21 -2.86 -5.69
CA PHE A 136 33.32 -1.71 -5.51
C PHE A 136 31.90 -2.03 -5.96
N LEU A 137 31.70 -2.62 -7.14
CA LEU A 137 30.38 -2.98 -7.66
C LEU A 137 29.71 -4.06 -6.82
N MET A 138 30.45 -5.09 -6.35
CA MET A 138 29.90 -6.13 -5.49
C MET A 138 29.44 -5.57 -4.12
N LYS A 139 30.25 -4.70 -3.50
CA LYS A 139 29.87 -4.01 -2.27
C LYS A 139 28.64 -3.11 -2.49
N THR A 140 28.63 -2.35 -3.57
CA THR A 140 27.50 -1.50 -3.95
C THR A 140 26.23 -2.32 -4.18
N ALA A 141 26.33 -3.46 -4.87
CA ALA A 141 25.20 -4.37 -5.10
C ALA A 141 24.56 -4.84 -3.78
N LEU A 142 25.38 -5.26 -2.82
CA LEU A 142 24.90 -5.71 -1.51
C LEU A 142 24.24 -4.57 -0.71
N VAL A 143 24.82 -3.35 -0.74
CA VAL A 143 24.24 -2.17 -0.08
C VAL A 143 22.91 -1.79 -0.74
N VAL A 144 22.87 -1.71 -2.08
CA VAL A 144 21.65 -1.35 -2.83
C VAL A 144 20.56 -2.41 -2.65
N GLY A 145 20.92 -3.70 -2.55
CA GLY A 145 19.98 -4.76 -2.18
C GLY A 145 19.50 -4.69 -0.73
N ALA A 146 20.35 -4.25 0.21
CA ALA A 146 19.99 -4.15 1.62
C ALA A 146 18.98 -3.02 1.91
N ILE A 147 18.97 -1.93 1.14
CA ILE A 147 18.08 -0.78 1.33
C ILE A 147 16.60 -1.19 1.25
N PRO A 148 16.10 -1.83 0.16
CA PRO A 148 14.72 -2.29 0.11
C PRO A 148 14.40 -3.32 1.20
N LEU A 149 15.32 -4.25 1.47
CA LEU A 149 15.14 -5.25 2.53
C LEU A 149 14.88 -4.58 3.88
N ALA A 150 15.73 -3.63 4.27
CA ALA A 150 15.57 -2.89 5.52
C ALA A 150 14.28 -2.04 5.51
N GLY A 151 13.99 -1.34 4.43
CA GLY A 151 12.81 -0.49 4.27
C GLY A 151 11.51 -1.28 4.39
N PHE A 152 11.37 -2.39 3.68
CA PHE A 152 10.16 -3.23 3.75
C PHE A 152 10.05 -3.95 5.10
N THR A 153 11.15 -4.40 5.69
CA THR A 153 11.13 -5.01 7.03
C THR A 153 10.68 -3.97 8.07
N TRP A 154 11.23 -2.75 8.03
CA TRP A 154 10.80 -1.65 8.88
C TRP A 154 9.34 -1.27 8.67
N GLY A 155 8.89 -1.29 7.41
CA GLY A 155 7.49 -1.05 7.04
C GLY A 155 6.51 -2.00 7.71
N ILE A 156 6.91 -3.28 7.93
CA ILE A 156 6.09 -4.26 8.66
C ILE A 156 6.15 -3.98 10.17
N ILE A 157 7.35 -3.79 10.71
CA ILE A 157 7.55 -3.67 12.16
C ILE A 157 6.94 -2.39 12.73
N SER A 158 7.10 -1.28 12.02
CA SER A 158 6.71 0.07 12.46
C SER A 158 5.70 0.73 11.54
N GLY A 159 5.98 0.80 10.24
CA GLY A 159 5.19 1.57 9.28
C GLY A 159 3.72 1.17 9.18
N ALA A 160 3.39 -0.11 9.39
CA ALA A 160 2.02 -0.62 9.35
C ALA A 160 1.06 0.05 10.33
N HIS A 161 1.60 0.55 11.45
CA HIS A 161 0.83 1.11 12.57
C HIS A 161 1.29 2.50 13.00
N ASP A 162 2.11 3.17 12.20
CA ASP A 162 2.53 4.56 12.44
C ASP A 162 1.47 5.54 11.92
N TYR A 163 0.33 5.60 12.64
CA TYR A 163 -0.82 6.42 12.26
C TYR A 163 -0.47 7.90 12.24
N ARG A 164 -0.85 8.60 11.16
CA ARG A 164 -0.59 10.04 10.98
C ARG A 164 -1.88 10.82 10.91
N ILE A 165 -2.01 11.84 11.76
CA ILE A 165 -3.12 12.78 11.68
C ILE A 165 -2.78 13.87 10.67
N ARG A 166 -3.63 14.01 9.65
CA ARG A 166 -3.58 15.11 8.67
C ARG A 166 -4.73 16.07 8.92
N ARG A 167 -4.43 17.35 8.94
CA ARG A 167 -5.42 18.40 9.16
C ARG A 167 -5.60 19.20 7.87
N ILE A 168 -6.84 19.27 7.41
CA ILE A 168 -7.21 19.92 6.15
C ILE A 168 -8.32 20.93 6.41
N LYS A 169 -8.10 22.17 6.03
CA LYS A 169 -9.15 23.18 6.00
C LYS A 169 -9.89 23.12 4.68
N LEU A 170 -11.21 23.09 4.71
CA LEU A 170 -12.08 23.05 3.54
C LEU A 170 -12.87 24.37 3.45
N PRO A 171 -12.34 25.41 2.79
CA PRO A 171 -13.07 26.64 2.57
C PRO A 171 -14.21 26.40 1.57
N MET A 172 -15.43 26.77 1.93
CA MET A 172 -16.64 26.61 1.11
C MET A 172 -17.42 27.90 1.08
N LYS A 173 -17.67 28.43 -0.14
CA LYS A 173 -18.36 29.71 -0.34
C LYS A 173 -19.80 29.67 0.19
N ASN A 174 -20.50 28.56 0.00
CA ASN A 174 -21.92 28.41 0.34
C ASN A 174 -22.14 27.73 1.70
N LEU A 175 -21.09 27.58 2.53
CA LEU A 175 -21.23 26.92 3.84
C LEU A 175 -22.16 27.74 4.76
N PRO A 176 -23.26 27.15 5.24
CA PRO A 176 -24.08 27.78 6.24
C PRO A 176 -23.31 28.04 7.53
N SER A 177 -23.65 29.10 8.25
CA SER A 177 -22.90 29.59 9.42
C SER A 177 -22.86 28.57 10.56
N GLY A 178 -23.92 27.77 10.73
CA GLY A 178 -23.98 26.70 11.73
C GLY A 178 -22.93 25.59 11.54
N PHE A 179 -22.38 25.44 10.35
CA PHE A 179 -21.35 24.46 10.06
C PHE A 179 -19.92 25.01 10.04
N HIS A 180 -19.75 26.32 10.24
CA HIS A 180 -18.41 26.91 10.30
C HIS A 180 -17.64 26.41 11.53
N GLY A 181 -16.42 25.90 11.32
CA GLY A 181 -15.59 25.28 12.36
C GLY A 181 -15.93 23.82 12.66
N MET A 182 -16.97 23.24 12.03
CA MET A 182 -17.30 21.83 12.23
C MET A 182 -16.14 20.93 11.79
N THR A 183 -15.83 19.93 12.59
CA THR A 183 -14.73 19.00 12.35
C THR A 183 -15.23 17.62 11.91
N ILE A 184 -14.63 17.09 10.84
CA ILE A 184 -14.96 15.77 10.29
C ILE A 184 -13.70 14.92 10.33
N ALA A 185 -13.75 13.75 10.96
CA ALA A 185 -12.68 12.75 10.81
C ALA A 185 -12.99 11.82 9.65
N GLN A 186 -11.99 11.49 8.84
CA GLN A 186 -12.08 10.44 7.82
C GLN A 186 -11.05 9.36 8.09
N ILE A 187 -11.50 8.10 8.04
CA ILE A 187 -10.68 6.92 7.85
C ILE A 187 -11.23 6.11 6.68
N SER A 188 -10.40 5.29 6.08
CA SER A 188 -10.73 4.44 4.93
C SER A 188 -9.89 3.18 4.93
N ASP A 189 -10.27 2.19 4.15
CA ASP A 189 -9.41 1.05 3.82
C ASP A 189 -8.83 0.39 5.08
N ILE A 190 -9.71 -0.08 5.96
CA ILE A 190 -9.34 -0.76 7.21
C ILE A 190 -8.70 -2.10 6.89
N HIS A 191 -9.28 -2.88 5.98
CA HIS A 191 -8.80 -4.22 5.63
C HIS A 191 -8.52 -5.10 6.86
N SER A 192 -9.53 -5.25 7.71
CA SER A 192 -9.44 -5.92 9.01
C SER A 192 -8.83 -7.32 8.95
N GLY A 193 -9.01 -8.03 7.84
CA GLY A 193 -8.40 -9.32 7.59
C GLY A 193 -6.88 -9.33 7.44
N SER A 194 -6.25 -8.16 7.34
CA SER A 194 -4.80 -8.03 7.24
C SER A 194 -4.12 -7.78 8.59
N PHE A 195 -4.84 -7.33 9.60
CA PHE A 195 -4.26 -6.92 10.87
C PHE A 195 -3.72 -8.11 11.70
N PHE A 196 -2.57 -7.90 12.32
CA PHE A 196 -1.96 -8.84 13.26
C PHE A 196 -1.70 -8.24 14.65
N ASN A 197 -1.86 -6.91 14.82
CA ASN A 197 -1.61 -6.19 16.08
C ASN A 197 -2.84 -5.38 16.50
N LYS A 198 -3.78 -6.03 17.20
CA LYS A 198 -5.03 -5.41 17.66
C LYS A 198 -4.79 -4.22 18.60
N THR A 199 -3.73 -4.25 19.42
CA THR A 199 -3.40 -3.15 20.33
C THR A 199 -3.01 -1.89 19.55
N ALA A 200 -2.18 -2.04 18.51
CA ALA A 200 -1.81 -0.91 17.67
C ALA A 200 -3.01 -0.35 16.89
N VAL A 201 -3.88 -1.21 16.36
CA VAL A 201 -5.14 -0.79 15.70
C VAL A 201 -6.03 0.01 16.67
N ARG A 202 -6.17 -0.44 17.92
CA ARG A 202 -6.91 0.30 18.96
C ARG A 202 -6.29 1.67 19.21
N GLY A 203 -4.96 1.74 19.30
CA GLY A 203 -4.24 3.01 19.49
C GLY A 203 -4.54 4.04 18.39
N GLY A 204 -4.69 3.61 17.13
CA GLY A 204 -5.12 4.49 16.04
C GLY A 204 -6.55 5.02 16.22
N VAL A 205 -7.48 4.16 16.69
CA VAL A 205 -8.86 4.58 17.03
C VAL A 205 -8.86 5.60 18.18
N GLU A 206 -8.09 5.33 19.22
CA GLU A 206 -7.94 6.26 20.37
C GLU A 206 -7.34 7.60 19.93
N MET A 207 -6.37 7.58 19.01
CA MET A 207 -5.78 8.77 18.41
C MET A 207 -6.82 9.60 17.66
N LEU A 208 -7.73 8.96 16.90
CA LEU A 208 -8.84 9.62 16.21
C LEU A 208 -9.81 10.24 17.23
N LEU A 209 -10.24 9.48 18.21
CA LEU A 209 -11.19 9.94 19.25
C LEU A 209 -10.62 11.09 20.08
N GLY A 210 -9.31 11.11 20.29
CA GLY A 210 -8.60 12.22 20.94
C GLY A 210 -8.71 13.56 20.19
N GLN A 211 -9.07 13.52 18.88
CA GLN A 211 -9.35 14.73 18.09
C GLN A 211 -10.75 15.30 18.33
N LYS A 212 -11.66 14.55 18.96
CA LYS A 212 -13.05 14.93 19.26
C LYS A 212 -13.80 15.45 18.03
N PRO A 213 -13.84 14.72 16.92
CA PRO A 213 -14.55 15.18 15.72
C PRO A 213 -16.05 15.25 15.96
N ASP A 214 -16.74 16.20 15.30
CA ASP A 214 -18.19 16.32 15.32
C ASP A 214 -18.86 15.21 14.49
N LEU A 215 -18.15 14.69 13.49
CA LEU A 215 -18.63 13.71 12.52
C LEU A 215 -17.50 12.78 12.10
N VAL A 216 -17.79 11.49 11.84
CA VAL A 216 -16.81 10.54 11.33
C VAL A 216 -17.29 9.95 10.00
N PHE A 217 -16.41 9.91 9.00
CA PHE A 217 -16.58 9.23 7.73
C PHE A 217 -15.70 8.00 7.63
N PHE A 218 -16.28 6.90 7.19
CA PHE A 218 -15.57 5.71 6.74
C PHE A 218 -15.86 5.48 5.24
N THR A 219 -14.84 5.56 4.41
CA THR A 219 -14.99 5.57 2.96
C THR A 219 -14.72 4.23 2.29
N GLY A 220 -15.05 3.10 2.95
CA GLY A 220 -15.07 1.76 2.35
C GLY A 220 -13.82 0.92 2.59
N ASP A 221 -13.89 -0.33 2.16
CA ASP A 221 -12.92 -1.41 2.35
C ASP A 221 -12.69 -1.74 3.83
N LEU A 222 -13.76 -2.20 4.48
CA LEU A 222 -13.71 -2.69 5.86
C LEU A 222 -12.97 -4.03 5.96
N VAL A 223 -13.13 -4.90 4.97
CA VAL A 223 -12.56 -6.23 4.92
C VAL A 223 -11.70 -6.43 3.66
N ASN A 224 -10.93 -7.52 3.59
CA ASN A 224 -10.21 -7.89 2.36
C ASN A 224 -11.14 -8.59 1.36
N SER A 225 -12.03 -9.46 1.85
CA SER A 225 -12.97 -10.22 1.03
C SER A 225 -14.11 -10.84 1.82
N HIS A 226 -13.89 -11.27 3.06
CA HIS A 226 -14.86 -12.00 3.87
C HIS A 226 -15.32 -11.18 5.07
N ALA A 227 -16.63 -11.15 5.31
CA ALA A 227 -17.23 -10.40 6.40
C ALA A 227 -16.74 -10.83 7.80
N ASP A 228 -16.35 -12.09 7.98
CA ASP A 228 -15.83 -12.60 9.25
C ASP A 228 -14.47 -12.01 9.66
N GLU A 229 -13.75 -11.40 8.72
CA GLU A 229 -12.46 -10.76 8.98
C GLU A 229 -12.57 -9.62 10.01
N VAL A 230 -13.70 -8.92 10.06
CA VAL A 230 -13.90 -7.81 11.00
C VAL A 230 -14.28 -8.27 12.41
N ASN A 231 -14.74 -9.52 12.59
CA ASN A 231 -15.26 -10.00 13.87
C ASN A 231 -14.32 -9.78 15.06
N SER A 232 -13.01 -9.97 14.84
CA SER A 232 -12.01 -9.75 15.89
C SER A 232 -11.74 -8.26 16.20
N TYR A 233 -12.32 -7.34 15.44
CA TYR A 233 -12.08 -5.89 15.55
C TYR A 233 -13.36 -5.08 15.77
N ILE A 234 -14.54 -5.71 15.84
CA ILE A 234 -15.81 -5.05 16.14
C ILE A 234 -15.69 -4.23 17.43
N ASP A 235 -15.14 -4.82 18.51
CA ASP A 235 -14.94 -4.18 19.81
C ASP A 235 -13.91 -3.03 19.82
N VAL A 236 -13.17 -2.86 18.73
CA VAL A 236 -12.24 -1.74 18.51
C VAL A 236 -12.95 -0.62 17.79
N PHE A 237 -13.61 -0.93 16.67
CA PHE A 237 -14.22 0.06 15.81
C PHE A 237 -15.61 0.52 16.26
N ASP A 238 -16.31 -0.24 17.13
CA ASP A 238 -17.54 0.20 17.79
C ASP A 238 -17.34 1.37 18.77
N LYS A 239 -16.07 1.67 19.11
CA LYS A 239 -15.71 2.86 19.92
C LYS A 239 -15.76 4.15 19.10
N LEU A 240 -15.67 4.08 17.77
CA LEU A 240 -15.80 5.26 16.92
C LEU A 240 -17.22 5.82 17.04
N LYS A 241 -17.34 6.97 17.68
CA LYS A 241 -18.57 7.72 17.86
C LYS A 241 -18.30 9.21 17.75
N ALA A 242 -19.25 9.94 17.23
CA ALA A 242 -19.21 11.40 17.13
C ALA A 242 -20.61 11.97 17.38
N PRO A 243 -20.73 13.23 17.80
CA PRO A 243 -22.04 13.87 18.10
C PRO A 243 -23.04 13.78 16.94
N LEU A 244 -22.59 13.98 15.70
CA LEU A 244 -23.41 13.89 14.48
C LEU A 244 -23.41 12.50 13.86
N GLY A 245 -22.72 11.54 14.47
CA GLY A 245 -22.70 10.13 14.07
C GLY A 245 -21.45 9.72 13.26
N VAL A 246 -21.44 8.43 12.91
CA VAL A 246 -20.47 7.82 12.00
C VAL A 246 -21.22 7.40 10.75
N TYR A 247 -20.78 7.87 9.59
CA TYR A 247 -21.35 7.50 8.29
C TYR A 247 -20.32 6.74 7.47
N SER A 248 -20.78 5.68 6.82
CA SER A 248 -19.89 4.76 6.11
C SER A 248 -20.44 4.38 4.74
N THR A 249 -19.56 3.93 3.85
CA THR A 249 -19.92 3.33 2.57
C THR A 249 -19.11 2.06 2.34
N LEU A 250 -19.45 1.29 1.30
CA LEU A 250 -18.70 0.10 0.89
C LEU A 250 -17.62 0.46 -0.14
N GLY A 251 -16.47 -0.21 -0.04
CA GLY A 251 -15.45 -0.24 -1.08
C GLY A 251 -15.50 -1.54 -1.90
N ASN A 252 -14.61 -1.67 -2.87
CA ASN A 252 -14.63 -2.82 -3.79
C ASN A 252 -14.31 -4.15 -3.11
N HIS A 253 -13.49 -4.16 -2.07
CA HIS A 253 -13.14 -5.35 -1.30
C HIS A 253 -14.31 -5.89 -0.48
N ASP A 254 -15.21 -5.04 -0.03
CA ASP A 254 -16.39 -5.40 0.77
C ASP A 254 -17.38 -6.30 0.01
N TYR A 255 -17.27 -6.36 -1.33
CA TYR A 255 -18.08 -7.26 -2.17
C TYR A 255 -17.49 -8.67 -2.33
N GLY A 256 -16.28 -8.91 -1.84
CA GLY A 256 -15.66 -10.24 -1.88
C GLY A 256 -15.32 -10.75 -3.29
N LYS A 257 -15.16 -9.87 -4.29
CA LYS A 257 -14.93 -10.25 -5.70
C LYS A 257 -13.55 -10.86 -5.99
N TYR A 258 -12.64 -10.82 -5.02
CA TYR A 258 -11.25 -11.29 -5.19
C TYR A 258 -11.03 -12.72 -4.73
N VAL A 259 -12.10 -13.42 -4.33
CA VAL A 259 -12.09 -14.83 -3.91
C VAL A 259 -13.16 -15.61 -4.65
N GLN A 260 -13.02 -16.94 -4.68
CA GLN A 260 -14.05 -17.81 -5.23
C GLN A 260 -15.08 -18.16 -4.15
N TRP A 261 -16.34 -18.04 -4.50
CA TRP A 261 -17.46 -18.38 -3.63
C TRP A 261 -18.10 -19.72 -4.04
N PRO A 262 -18.62 -20.50 -3.09
CA PRO A 262 -19.35 -21.74 -3.39
C PRO A 262 -20.59 -21.50 -4.26
N SER A 263 -21.20 -20.32 -4.13
CA SER A 263 -22.39 -19.92 -4.92
C SER A 263 -22.51 -18.39 -4.93
N ALA A 264 -23.24 -17.86 -5.92
CA ALA A 264 -23.63 -16.45 -5.97
C ALA A 264 -24.48 -16.02 -4.76
N GLN A 265 -25.20 -16.95 -4.13
CA GLN A 265 -25.93 -16.66 -2.89
C GLN A 265 -24.97 -16.45 -1.71
N ALA A 266 -23.92 -17.27 -1.59
CA ALA A 266 -22.89 -17.11 -0.55
C ALA A 266 -22.16 -15.77 -0.69
N GLU A 267 -21.84 -15.38 -1.92
CA GLU A 267 -21.23 -14.08 -2.19
C GLU A 267 -22.15 -12.92 -1.77
N ARG A 268 -23.43 -12.95 -2.15
CA ARG A 268 -24.42 -11.94 -1.72
C ARG A 268 -24.59 -11.91 -0.22
N GLN A 269 -24.64 -13.08 0.43
CA GLN A 269 -24.75 -13.14 1.89
C GLN A 269 -23.54 -12.52 2.59
N ASN A 270 -22.34 -12.69 2.03
CA ASN A 270 -21.15 -12.04 2.55
C ASN A 270 -21.28 -10.49 2.55
N VAL A 271 -21.74 -9.90 1.46
CA VAL A 271 -22.00 -8.45 1.40
C VAL A 271 -23.02 -8.02 2.46
N LEU A 272 -24.10 -8.76 2.63
CA LEU A 272 -25.09 -8.48 3.67
C LEU A 272 -24.48 -8.57 5.08
N ASN A 273 -23.57 -9.49 5.31
CA ASN A 273 -22.87 -9.64 6.58
C ASN A 273 -21.89 -8.46 6.81
N VAL A 274 -21.21 -7.96 5.77
CA VAL A 274 -20.39 -6.72 5.88
C VAL A 274 -21.27 -5.53 6.26
N VAL A 275 -22.42 -5.35 5.59
CA VAL A 275 -23.39 -4.30 5.94
C VAL A 275 -23.88 -4.46 7.39
N ALA A 276 -24.13 -5.69 7.83
CA ALA A 276 -24.54 -5.96 9.22
C ALA A 276 -23.43 -5.61 10.23
N ALA A 277 -22.16 -5.83 9.89
CA ALA A 277 -21.03 -5.45 10.73
C ALA A 277 -20.94 -3.92 10.93
N HIS A 278 -21.14 -3.12 9.89
CA HIS A 278 -21.24 -1.66 10.03
C HIS A 278 -22.33 -1.25 11.02
N LYS A 279 -23.52 -1.83 10.88
CA LYS A 279 -24.65 -1.56 11.79
C LYS A 279 -24.35 -2.03 13.23
N GLN A 280 -23.68 -3.17 13.39
CA GLN A 280 -23.27 -3.69 14.69
C GLN A 280 -22.28 -2.74 15.40
N MET A 281 -21.37 -2.09 14.65
CA MET A 281 -20.48 -1.05 15.18
C MET A 281 -21.22 0.28 15.48
N GLY A 282 -22.50 0.39 15.13
CA GLY A 282 -23.29 1.63 15.30
C GLY A 282 -23.04 2.65 14.19
N TRP A 283 -22.53 2.22 13.05
CA TRP A 283 -22.28 3.10 11.91
C TRP A 283 -23.48 3.16 10.97
N ASN A 284 -23.76 4.35 10.44
CA ASN A 284 -24.80 4.58 9.45
C ASN A 284 -24.23 4.26 8.07
N ILE A 285 -24.43 3.00 7.64
CA ILE A 285 -24.02 2.58 6.29
C ILE A 285 -24.95 3.17 5.25
N MET A 286 -24.39 3.85 4.27
CA MET A 286 -25.12 4.52 3.18
C MET A 286 -25.03 3.69 1.89
N MET A 287 -26.21 3.27 1.39
CA MET A 287 -26.36 2.36 0.24
C MET A 287 -27.12 3.04 -0.89
N ASP A 288 -26.47 4.00 -1.56
CA ASP A 288 -27.07 4.90 -2.58
C ASP A 288 -28.25 5.71 -2.02
N GLU A 289 -27.94 6.50 -1.01
CA GLU A 289 -28.88 7.37 -0.30
C GLU A 289 -28.20 8.65 0.17
N HIS A 290 -28.97 9.59 0.69
CA HIS A 290 -28.46 10.78 1.35
C HIS A 290 -29.06 10.95 2.75
N LYS A 291 -28.40 11.75 3.55
CA LYS A 291 -28.85 12.25 4.86
C LYS A 291 -28.71 13.75 4.91
N ILE A 292 -29.68 14.41 5.53
CA ILE A 292 -29.58 15.82 5.81
C ILE A 292 -28.99 15.97 7.19
N LEU A 293 -27.83 16.65 7.25
CA LEU A 293 -27.20 17.04 8.51
C LEU A 293 -27.76 18.41 8.90
N GLU A 294 -28.14 18.54 10.15
CA GLU A 294 -28.68 19.77 10.69
C GLU A 294 -27.87 20.24 11.90
N GLN A 295 -27.48 21.51 11.89
CA GLN A 295 -26.76 22.14 13.00
C GLN A 295 -27.12 23.59 13.10
N SER A 296 -27.56 24.01 14.30
CA SER A 296 -27.97 25.39 14.59
C SER A 296 -29.07 25.91 13.64
N GLY A 297 -29.97 25.04 13.17
CA GLY A 297 -31.03 25.35 12.20
C GLY A 297 -30.62 25.38 10.74
N ASP A 298 -29.30 25.31 10.44
CA ASP A 298 -28.78 25.21 9.09
C ASP A 298 -28.72 23.75 8.64
N LYS A 299 -28.77 23.52 7.31
CA LYS A 299 -28.80 22.18 6.71
C LYS A 299 -27.83 22.04 5.57
N ILE A 300 -27.15 20.86 5.50
CA ILE A 300 -26.31 20.42 4.37
C ILE A 300 -26.66 18.97 4.00
N ALA A 301 -26.36 18.56 2.77
CA ALA A 301 -26.57 17.19 2.33
C ALA A 301 -25.30 16.35 2.46
N LEU A 302 -25.43 15.17 3.06
CA LEU A 302 -24.44 14.10 3.01
C LEU A 302 -24.95 12.99 2.09
N ILE A 303 -24.24 12.70 1.02
CA ILE A 303 -24.56 11.70 0.00
C ILE A 303 -23.61 10.52 0.17
N GLY A 304 -24.11 9.30 0.15
CA GLY A 304 -23.28 8.10 0.19
C GLY A 304 -23.67 7.11 -0.88
N VAL A 305 -22.67 6.66 -1.63
CA VAL A 305 -22.87 5.68 -2.69
C VAL A 305 -22.12 4.39 -2.39
N GLN A 306 -22.62 3.28 -2.84
CA GLN A 306 -21.90 2.02 -2.92
C GLN A 306 -20.70 2.20 -3.86
N ASN A 307 -19.81 1.20 -3.95
CA ASN A 307 -18.60 1.34 -4.76
C ASN A 307 -18.91 1.69 -6.23
N LEU A 308 -18.34 2.78 -6.70
CA LEU A 308 -18.40 3.26 -8.09
C LEU A 308 -16.97 3.53 -8.60
N GLY A 309 -16.36 2.50 -9.21
CA GLY A 309 -15.06 2.61 -9.85
C GLY A 309 -15.20 2.71 -11.38
N PHE A 310 -14.31 3.46 -12.02
CA PHE A 310 -14.31 3.68 -13.47
C PHE A 310 -12.96 3.31 -14.06
N GLY A 311 -12.86 2.06 -14.51
CA GLY A 311 -11.68 1.46 -15.14
C GLY A 311 -12.04 0.12 -15.77
N PRO A 312 -11.12 -0.53 -16.50
CA PRO A 312 -11.43 -1.76 -17.24
C PRO A 312 -11.96 -2.93 -16.39
N ALA A 313 -11.55 -3.02 -15.12
CA ALA A 313 -11.96 -4.06 -14.19
C ALA A 313 -12.65 -3.50 -12.92
N ALA A 314 -13.05 -2.22 -12.96
CA ALA A 314 -13.61 -1.55 -11.78
C ALA A 314 -15.03 -2.03 -11.47
N LEU A 315 -15.31 -2.22 -10.18
CA LEU A 315 -16.63 -2.58 -9.69
C LEU A 315 -17.55 -1.35 -9.70
N ARG A 316 -18.74 -1.51 -10.29
CA ARG A 316 -19.81 -0.51 -10.33
C ARG A 316 -21.05 -1.08 -9.68
N ALA A 317 -21.22 -0.88 -8.39
CA ALA A 317 -22.36 -1.34 -7.63
C ALA A 317 -23.32 -0.20 -7.26
N GLY A 318 -22.79 1.05 -7.19
CA GLY A 318 -23.51 2.22 -6.74
C GLY A 318 -24.34 2.93 -7.81
N ASN A 319 -25.17 3.88 -7.33
CA ASN A 319 -26.03 4.73 -8.17
C ASN A 319 -26.08 6.15 -7.59
N LEU A 320 -25.25 7.07 -8.12
CA LEU A 320 -25.19 8.45 -7.66
C LEU A 320 -26.47 9.21 -7.97
N ALA A 321 -27.11 8.98 -9.11
CA ALA A 321 -28.36 9.67 -9.46
C ALA A 321 -29.47 9.38 -8.44
N LYS A 322 -29.55 8.13 -7.95
CA LYS A 322 -30.49 7.76 -6.88
C LYS A 322 -30.14 8.46 -5.56
N ALA A 323 -28.86 8.44 -5.17
CA ALA A 323 -28.40 9.02 -3.90
C ALA A 323 -28.51 10.55 -3.87
N TYR A 324 -28.31 11.19 -5.03
CA TYR A 324 -28.32 12.64 -5.18
C TYR A 324 -29.75 13.23 -5.16
N LYS A 325 -30.73 12.51 -5.72
CA LYS A 325 -32.11 12.99 -5.85
C LYS A 325 -32.69 13.43 -4.52
N GLY A 326 -33.12 14.70 -4.44
CA GLY A 326 -33.66 15.34 -3.22
C GLY A 326 -32.61 16.11 -2.42
N THR A 327 -31.40 16.26 -2.97
CA THR A 327 -30.33 17.08 -2.36
C THR A 327 -30.15 18.43 -3.05
N GLU A 328 -30.88 18.69 -4.13
CA GLU A 328 -30.68 19.81 -5.05
C GLU A 328 -30.77 21.19 -4.36
N GLU A 329 -31.64 21.32 -3.37
CA GLU A 329 -31.88 22.56 -2.65
C GLU A 329 -30.84 22.91 -1.56
N TYR A 330 -30.02 21.93 -1.16
CA TYR A 330 -29.06 22.16 -0.07
C TYR A 330 -27.79 22.86 -0.58
N PRO A 331 -27.33 23.89 0.15
CA PRO A 331 -26.26 24.78 -0.32
C PRO A 331 -24.86 24.10 -0.35
N VAL A 332 -24.66 23.03 0.41
CA VAL A 332 -23.45 22.23 0.45
C VAL A 332 -23.77 20.76 0.39
N LYS A 333 -23.04 20.03 -0.46
CA LYS A 333 -23.17 18.61 -0.66
C LYS A 333 -21.83 17.90 -0.45
N LEU A 334 -21.78 16.99 0.51
CA LEU A 334 -20.64 16.14 0.82
C LEU A 334 -20.93 14.73 0.29
N LEU A 335 -19.99 14.13 -0.45
CA LEU A 335 -20.15 12.81 -1.07
C LEU A 335 -19.14 11.80 -0.49
N LEU A 336 -19.64 10.68 0.05
CA LEU A 336 -18.84 9.50 0.35
C LEU A 336 -18.84 8.56 -0.87
N SER A 337 -17.68 8.35 -1.47
CA SER A 337 -17.50 7.43 -2.59
C SER A 337 -16.08 6.85 -2.55
N HIS A 338 -15.97 5.55 -2.41
CA HIS A 338 -14.71 4.88 -2.15
C HIS A 338 -13.64 5.12 -3.23
N ASP A 339 -13.99 4.87 -4.49
CA ASP A 339 -13.05 4.94 -5.62
C ASP A 339 -12.89 6.38 -6.14
N PRO A 340 -11.69 6.97 -6.14
CA PRO A 340 -11.46 8.34 -6.60
C PRO A 340 -11.71 8.53 -8.11
N THR A 341 -11.70 7.46 -8.93
CA THR A 341 -11.99 7.57 -10.36
C THR A 341 -13.41 8.01 -10.66
N HIS A 342 -14.33 7.84 -9.70
CA HIS A 342 -15.71 8.33 -9.77
C HIS A 342 -15.77 9.85 -9.96
N TRP A 343 -14.83 10.59 -9.37
CA TRP A 343 -14.82 12.06 -9.41
C TRP A 343 -14.70 12.61 -10.84
N ASP A 344 -13.69 12.19 -11.61
CA ASP A 344 -13.49 12.64 -12.98
C ASP A 344 -14.52 12.03 -13.96
N ALA A 345 -14.98 10.80 -13.71
CA ALA A 345 -15.83 10.08 -14.64
C ALA A 345 -17.32 10.49 -14.57
N GLU A 346 -17.82 10.82 -13.38
CA GLU A 346 -19.24 11.10 -13.21
C GLU A 346 -19.53 12.35 -12.36
N VAL A 347 -18.88 12.52 -11.19
CA VAL A 347 -19.20 13.58 -10.24
C VAL A 347 -18.99 14.95 -10.87
N ARG A 348 -17.80 15.22 -11.39
CA ARG A 348 -17.47 16.51 -11.99
C ARG A 348 -18.32 16.86 -13.22
N PRO A 349 -18.48 15.97 -14.21
CA PRO A 349 -19.20 16.33 -15.42
C PRO A 349 -20.71 16.44 -15.25
N LYS A 350 -21.31 15.76 -14.24
CA LYS A 350 -22.78 15.68 -14.11
C LYS A 350 -23.35 16.33 -12.85
N TYR A 351 -22.55 16.48 -11.78
CA TYR A 351 -22.96 16.92 -10.46
C TYR A 351 -22.03 18.04 -9.96
N GLY A 352 -21.96 19.14 -10.71
CA GLY A 352 -21.03 20.26 -10.48
C GLY A 352 -21.23 21.02 -9.17
N ASP A 353 -22.30 20.74 -8.46
CA ASP A 353 -22.69 21.32 -7.16
C ASP A 353 -22.40 20.40 -5.96
N ILE A 354 -21.77 19.23 -6.18
CA ILE A 354 -21.15 18.46 -5.10
C ILE A 354 -19.84 19.14 -4.73
N ASP A 355 -19.74 19.65 -3.50
CA ASP A 355 -18.61 20.46 -3.06
C ASP A 355 -17.36 19.61 -2.77
N VAL A 356 -17.53 18.46 -2.08
CA VAL A 356 -16.42 17.60 -1.69
C VAL A 356 -16.80 16.13 -1.84
N GLN A 357 -15.95 15.38 -2.55
CA GLN A 357 -15.95 13.91 -2.54
C GLN A 357 -14.85 13.41 -1.59
N PHE A 358 -15.20 12.48 -0.70
CA PHE A 358 -14.28 11.76 0.19
C PHE A 358 -14.08 10.34 -0.32
N SER A 359 -12.82 9.97 -0.58
CA SER A 359 -12.45 8.68 -1.16
C SER A 359 -11.28 8.03 -0.40
N GLY A 360 -11.01 6.75 -0.69
CA GLY A 360 -9.87 5.96 -0.26
C GLY A 360 -9.25 5.19 -1.41
N HIS A 361 -9.29 3.84 -1.33
CA HIS A 361 -9.03 2.86 -2.38
C HIS A 361 -7.57 2.66 -2.79
N THR A 362 -6.81 3.72 -2.98
CA THR A 362 -5.47 3.65 -3.60
C THR A 362 -4.38 3.20 -2.64
N HIS A 363 -4.58 3.35 -1.34
CA HIS A 363 -3.57 3.22 -0.28
C HIS A 363 -2.28 4.03 -0.51
N GLY A 364 -2.21 4.85 -1.59
CA GLY A 364 -0.96 5.34 -2.13
C GLY A 364 0.04 4.20 -2.39
N ALA A 365 -0.46 3.03 -2.85
CA ALA A 365 0.27 1.77 -3.03
C ALA A 365 1.05 1.30 -1.77
N GLN A 366 0.80 1.85 -0.57
CA GLN A 366 1.51 1.55 0.69
C GLN A 366 3.03 1.77 0.63
N PHE A 367 3.54 2.28 -0.47
CA PHE A 367 4.94 2.48 -0.76
C PHE A 367 5.18 3.80 -1.49
N GLY A 368 6.18 4.56 -1.04
CA GLY A 368 6.52 5.82 -1.71
C GLY A 368 7.25 6.81 -0.81
N VAL A 369 7.18 8.06 -1.21
CA VAL A 369 7.74 9.21 -0.48
C VAL A 369 6.64 10.27 -0.36
N ASP A 370 6.41 10.78 0.85
CA ASP A 370 5.47 11.86 1.13
C ASP A 370 6.10 12.81 2.16
N LEU A 371 7.09 13.59 1.71
CA LEU A 371 7.90 14.50 2.52
C LEU A 371 7.80 15.92 1.99
N GLY A 372 7.06 16.78 2.66
CA GLY A 372 6.90 18.19 2.27
C GLY A 372 6.36 18.33 0.85
N ASN A 373 7.16 18.89 -0.05
CA ASN A 373 6.79 19.09 -1.46
C ASN A 373 7.09 17.88 -2.37
N VAL A 374 7.79 16.87 -1.85
CA VAL A 374 8.11 15.66 -2.61
C VAL A 374 7.08 14.59 -2.32
N LYS A 375 6.29 14.27 -3.33
CA LYS A 375 5.23 13.28 -3.25
C LYS A 375 5.32 12.33 -4.43
N TRP A 376 5.67 11.06 -4.16
CA TRP A 376 5.80 10.03 -5.16
C TRP A 376 5.32 8.69 -4.63
N SER A 377 4.58 7.97 -5.45
CA SER A 377 4.17 6.58 -5.20
C SER A 377 3.92 5.89 -6.53
N PRO A 378 4.12 4.56 -6.64
CA PRO A 378 3.68 3.78 -7.80
C PRO A 378 2.19 3.96 -8.13
N ALA A 379 1.36 4.29 -7.14
CA ALA A 379 -0.07 4.56 -7.35
C ALA A 379 -0.33 5.64 -8.41
N GLN A 380 0.55 6.62 -8.58
CA GLN A 380 0.41 7.71 -9.56
C GLN A 380 0.36 7.24 -11.02
N TYR A 381 0.88 6.05 -11.32
CA TYR A 381 0.86 5.46 -12.67
C TYR A 381 -0.47 4.79 -13.01
N PHE A 382 -1.32 4.56 -11.98
CA PHE A 382 -2.63 3.93 -12.11
C PHE A 382 -3.78 4.89 -11.80
N TYR A 383 -3.56 5.82 -10.86
CA TYR A 383 -4.57 6.76 -10.39
C TYR A 383 -4.05 8.19 -10.50
N LYS A 384 -4.75 9.01 -11.29
CA LYS A 384 -4.43 10.44 -11.42
C LYS A 384 -4.54 11.15 -10.06
N GLN A 385 -5.58 10.81 -9.29
CA GLN A 385 -5.79 11.27 -7.92
C GLN A 385 -5.53 10.10 -6.97
N TRP A 386 -4.37 10.04 -6.37
CA TRP A 386 -3.97 8.90 -5.57
C TRP A 386 -3.81 9.17 -4.05
N ALA A 387 -3.69 10.41 -3.60
CA ALA A 387 -3.65 10.76 -2.17
C ALA A 387 -3.76 12.27 -1.93
N GLY A 388 -4.48 12.68 -0.87
CA GLY A 388 -4.62 14.06 -0.41
C GLY A 388 -5.67 14.84 -1.17
N LEU A 389 -5.63 16.18 -1.07
CA LEU A 389 -6.62 17.09 -1.61
C LEU A 389 -6.33 17.42 -3.08
N TYR A 390 -7.37 17.35 -3.89
CA TYR A 390 -7.42 17.81 -5.28
C TYR A 390 -8.56 18.81 -5.42
N GLU A 391 -8.33 19.87 -6.20
CA GLU A 391 -9.31 20.93 -6.42
C GLU A 391 -9.48 21.20 -7.92
N GLN A 392 -10.70 21.39 -8.34
CA GLN A 392 -11.01 21.85 -9.69
C GLN A 392 -12.29 22.68 -9.70
N GLY A 393 -12.15 23.97 -9.99
CA GLY A 393 -13.23 24.93 -9.83
C GLY A 393 -13.64 25.02 -8.36
N SER A 394 -14.94 24.87 -8.09
CA SER A 394 -15.49 24.82 -6.72
C SER A 394 -15.47 23.44 -6.10
N GLN A 395 -15.20 22.39 -6.89
CA GLN A 395 -15.27 21.01 -6.42
C GLN A 395 -13.93 20.52 -5.88
N ARG A 396 -13.99 19.67 -4.86
CA ARG A 396 -12.85 19.04 -4.21
C ARG A 396 -12.98 17.53 -4.16
N LEU A 397 -11.85 16.86 -4.24
CA LEU A 397 -11.73 15.44 -3.95
C LEU A 397 -10.63 15.27 -2.89
N TYR A 398 -10.93 14.54 -1.83
CA TYR A 398 -9.91 14.06 -0.93
C TYR A 398 -9.75 12.56 -1.01
N VAL A 399 -8.52 12.10 -1.25
CA VAL A 399 -8.18 10.68 -1.30
C VAL A 399 -7.35 10.32 -0.08
N ASN A 400 -7.96 9.60 0.87
CA ASN A 400 -7.32 9.10 2.08
C ASN A 400 -6.39 7.94 1.75
N ARG A 401 -5.22 7.84 2.40
CA ARG A 401 -4.21 6.79 2.15
C ARG A 401 -4.53 5.46 2.83
N GLY A 402 -5.66 5.40 3.54
CA GLY A 402 -6.11 4.21 4.25
C GLY A 402 -5.55 4.09 5.67
N TYR A 403 -6.35 3.47 6.52
CA TYR A 403 -6.05 3.16 7.92
C TYR A 403 -5.26 1.87 8.07
N GLY A 404 -5.62 0.85 7.30
CA GLY A 404 -5.00 -0.47 7.29
C GLY A 404 -4.01 -0.67 6.13
N TYR A 405 -3.87 -1.91 5.74
CA TYR A 405 -3.01 -2.34 4.63
C TYR A 405 -3.54 -3.64 4.03
N ILE A 406 -3.15 -3.92 2.78
CA ILE A 406 -3.53 -5.13 2.05
C ILE A 406 -2.36 -5.67 1.23
N GLY A 407 -2.28 -7.00 1.10
CA GLY A 407 -1.21 -7.68 0.33
C GLY A 407 0.12 -7.64 1.06
N TYR A 408 0.88 -6.57 0.94
CA TYR A 408 2.07 -6.34 1.75
C TYR A 408 1.66 -5.95 3.18
N PRO A 409 2.11 -6.71 4.24
CA PRO A 409 1.65 -6.46 5.61
C PRO A 409 2.39 -5.30 6.28
N GLY A 410 2.54 -4.18 5.57
CA GLY A 410 3.31 -3.03 6.02
C GLY A 410 3.09 -1.78 5.18
N ARG A 411 3.77 -0.69 5.56
CA ARG A 411 3.77 0.58 4.84
C ARG A 411 5.15 1.22 4.83
N VAL A 412 5.62 1.66 3.68
CA VAL A 412 6.94 2.30 3.52
C VAL A 412 6.76 3.70 2.96
N GLY A 413 7.00 4.73 3.76
CA GLY A 413 6.92 6.15 3.36
C GLY A 413 5.51 6.70 3.16
N ILE A 414 4.53 5.86 2.79
CA ILE A 414 3.11 6.20 2.75
C ILE A 414 2.43 5.57 3.97
N LEU A 415 2.43 6.30 5.08
CA LEU A 415 1.98 5.82 6.38
C LEU A 415 0.44 5.80 6.50
N PRO A 416 -0.14 5.04 7.46
CA PRO A 416 -1.57 5.01 7.71
C PRO A 416 -2.09 6.39 8.09
N GLU A 417 -3.28 6.72 7.62
CA GLU A 417 -3.81 8.07 7.69
C GLU A 417 -5.15 8.17 8.44
N ILE A 418 -5.22 9.15 9.33
CA ILE A 418 -6.44 9.69 9.92
C ILE A 418 -6.52 11.15 9.48
N THR A 419 -7.57 11.54 8.75
CA THR A 419 -7.70 12.92 8.29
C THR A 419 -8.74 13.65 9.12
N ILE A 420 -8.42 14.86 9.55
CA ILE A 420 -9.34 15.77 10.23
C ILE A 420 -9.56 16.97 9.32
N PHE A 421 -10.80 17.13 8.88
CA PHE A 421 -11.23 18.31 8.12
C PHE A 421 -11.86 19.32 9.06
N GLU A 422 -11.66 20.60 8.76
CA GLU A 422 -12.35 21.72 9.36
C GLU A 422 -13.11 22.46 8.25
N LEU A 423 -14.44 22.54 8.35
CA LEU A 423 -15.25 23.27 7.39
C LEU A 423 -15.15 24.76 7.66
N ILE A 424 -14.77 25.53 6.65
CA ILE A 424 -14.54 26.97 6.76
C ILE A 424 -15.49 27.72 5.82
N LYS A 425 -16.29 28.62 6.35
CA LYS A 425 -17.07 29.56 5.53
C LYS A 425 -16.10 30.56 4.88
N ALA A 426 -16.03 30.56 3.53
CA ALA A 426 -15.15 31.41 2.73
C ALA A 426 -15.83 32.73 2.34
#